data_b7dced3cdba1e76521786a1a11251c0a
#
_entry.id   b7dced3cdba1e76521786a1a11251c0a
#
_cell.length_a   1.000
_cell.length_b   1.000
_cell.length_c   1.000
_cell.angle_alpha   90.00
_cell.angle_beta   90.00
_cell.angle_gamma   90.00
#
_symmetry.space_group_name_H-M   'P 1'
#
loop_
_entity.id
_entity.type
_entity.pdbx_description
1 polymer ?
#
loop_
_entity_poly.entity_id
_entity_poly.type
_entity_poly.pdbx_seq_one_letter_code
_entity_poly.pdbx_strand_id
1 'polypeptide(L)'
;MLAHAQDLVYTLKQLMPTHYQKDNLEAMLGLFLEAQGHPLPEYSQTKSPSALSRFLNLNRWSTREVIRTVRNHILQTVLQLLGQCGKGRRPFLQVIIDLTTLEKRGKFKDFEDLISVYNGKRGLHLVVVYLVAGRWRIPWSFRVWRGKSTPSPAQLGLKLVKRLPKSLTEHFRVMILADTAFGSVEFLHGVRKLKFHAVTGIAIDRKLLDGRVLRHLHKQGQQVRLVGLKFPVTVCWYYLKRDKGKLEKRFVLSTRPIKASTLKWWGKRRWQIEGWFKTAKHRFGLHRFGQGTLLGMYRWLILSLTAYLIAHWTYLGIQFPSPPDWGHAAQTALESIFPQIVVSLLLLEIERLIPIARSCGFDIHISRCKM
;
A
#
# COMPACT_ATOMS: atom_id res chain seq x y z
N MET A 1 9.96 10.64 -14.13
CA MET A 1 9.52 9.78 -13.01
C MET A 1 10.67 9.38 -12.09
N LEU A 2 11.82 8.93 -12.61
CA LEU A 2 13.01 8.65 -11.78
C LEU A 2 13.47 9.91 -11.02
N ALA A 3 13.54 11.08 -11.67
CA ALA A 3 13.84 12.35 -11.01
C ALA A 3 12.89 12.68 -9.84
N HIS A 4 11.60 12.33 -9.94
CA HIS A 4 10.67 12.47 -8.82
C HIS A 4 10.99 11.54 -7.66
N ALA A 5 11.47 10.32 -7.93
CA ALA A 5 11.91 9.41 -6.87
C ALA A 5 13.18 9.94 -6.17
N GLN A 6 14.13 10.47 -6.94
CA GLN A 6 15.35 11.10 -6.41
C GLN A 6 15.03 12.34 -5.56
N ASP A 7 14.15 13.22 -6.06
CA ASP A 7 13.69 14.41 -5.34
C ASP A 7 12.97 14.06 -4.02
N LEU A 8 12.12 13.02 -4.04
CA LEU A 8 11.51 12.53 -2.81
C LEU A 8 12.55 12.09 -1.77
N VAL A 9 13.53 11.28 -2.18
CA VAL A 9 14.59 10.80 -1.28
C VAL A 9 15.41 11.98 -0.75
N TYR A 10 15.80 12.90 -1.63
CA TYR A 10 16.52 14.12 -1.24
C TYR A 10 15.73 14.91 -0.19
N THR A 11 14.46 15.19 -0.44
CA THR A 11 13.60 15.93 0.48
C THR A 11 13.44 15.21 1.82
N LEU A 12 13.29 13.88 1.82
CA LEU A 12 13.21 13.09 3.05
C LEU A 12 14.51 13.16 3.86
N LYS A 13 15.67 13.18 3.21
CA LYS A 13 16.97 13.37 3.89
C LYS A 13 17.06 14.72 4.59
N GLN A 14 16.50 15.79 4.02
CA GLN A 14 16.49 17.12 4.66
C GLN A 14 15.65 17.17 5.93
N LEU A 15 14.72 16.23 6.14
CA LEU A 15 13.97 16.10 7.39
C LEU A 15 14.78 15.45 8.52
N MET A 16 15.93 14.87 8.21
CA MET A 16 16.77 14.20 9.19
C MET A 16 17.69 15.20 9.89
N PRO A 17 17.64 15.32 11.24
CA PRO A 17 18.37 16.33 12.00
C PRO A 17 19.90 16.27 11.88
N THR A 18 20.46 15.07 11.69
CA THR A 18 21.92 14.89 11.63
C THR A 18 22.33 14.11 10.38
N HIS A 19 23.59 14.25 9.97
CA HIS A 19 24.17 13.49 8.86
C HIS A 19 24.05 12.00 9.11
N TYR A 20 24.32 11.54 10.32
CA TYR A 20 24.19 10.14 10.73
C TYR A 20 22.76 9.60 10.51
N GLN A 21 21.74 10.41 10.78
CA GLN A 21 20.34 10.00 10.54
C GLN A 21 19.98 10.02 9.06
N LYS A 22 20.58 10.89 8.25
CA LYS A 22 20.45 10.88 6.78
C LYS A 22 20.96 9.57 6.20
N ASP A 23 22.14 9.14 6.64
CA ASP A 23 22.75 7.88 6.23
C ASP A 23 21.93 6.66 6.68
N ASN A 24 21.39 6.69 7.90
CA ASN A 24 20.54 5.59 8.38
C ASN A 24 19.21 5.53 7.61
N LEU A 25 18.64 6.67 7.19
CA LEU A 25 17.47 6.70 6.32
C LEU A 25 17.78 6.06 4.97
N GLU A 26 18.90 6.41 4.34
CA GLU A 26 19.34 5.82 3.07
C GLU A 26 19.58 4.32 3.22
N ALA A 27 20.30 3.90 4.25
CA ALA A 27 20.55 2.49 4.52
C ALA A 27 19.24 1.70 4.72
N MET A 28 18.26 2.26 5.43
CA MET A 28 16.96 1.62 5.61
C MET A 28 16.18 1.53 4.30
N LEU A 29 16.12 2.61 3.49
CA LEU A 29 15.44 2.57 2.19
C LEU A 29 16.14 1.61 1.24
N GLY A 30 17.48 1.63 1.19
CA GLY A 30 18.28 0.68 0.41
C GLY A 30 17.98 -0.76 0.80
N LEU A 31 17.95 -1.06 2.10
CA LEU A 31 17.65 -2.39 2.62
C LEU A 31 16.24 -2.89 2.20
N PHE A 32 15.22 -2.01 2.19
CA PHE A 32 13.89 -2.36 1.69
C PHE A 32 13.87 -2.62 0.18
N LEU A 33 14.72 -1.96 -0.59
CA LEU A 33 14.84 -2.16 -2.04
C LEU A 33 15.63 -3.42 -2.38
N GLU A 34 16.67 -3.76 -1.62
CA GLU A 34 17.57 -4.88 -1.87
C GLU A 34 17.01 -6.21 -1.36
N ALA A 35 16.62 -6.26 -0.10
CA ALA A 35 16.51 -7.50 0.69
C ALA A 35 15.32 -8.43 0.36
N GLN A 36 14.66 -8.26 -0.75
CA GLN A 36 13.62 -9.17 -1.31
C GLN A 36 12.62 -9.71 -0.27
N GLY A 37 12.05 -8.82 0.56
CA GLY A 37 11.07 -9.17 1.58
C GLY A 37 11.64 -9.51 2.95
N HIS A 38 12.95 -9.47 3.13
CA HIS A 38 13.64 -9.68 4.40
C HIS A 38 14.49 -8.46 4.85
N PRO A 39 13.92 -7.23 4.86
CA PRO A 39 14.70 -6.02 5.12
C PRO A 39 14.97 -5.79 6.62
N LEU A 40 15.27 -6.83 7.39
CA LEU A 40 15.58 -6.69 8.81
C LEU A 40 16.95 -6.01 9.00
N PRO A 41 17.14 -5.19 10.04
CA PRO A 41 18.40 -4.50 10.32
C PRO A 41 19.62 -5.45 10.35
N GLU A 42 19.41 -6.70 10.75
CA GLU A 42 20.42 -7.75 10.80
C GLU A 42 21.02 -8.10 9.45
N TYR A 43 20.29 -7.87 8.37
CA TYR A 43 20.78 -8.11 7.00
C TYR A 43 21.45 -6.89 6.38
N SER A 44 21.51 -5.77 7.06
CA SER A 44 22.18 -4.57 6.55
C SER A 44 23.70 -4.79 6.52
N GLN A 45 24.29 -4.57 5.37
CA GLN A 45 25.74 -4.61 5.18
C GLN A 45 26.39 -3.22 5.25
N THR A 46 25.60 -2.14 5.18
CA THR A 46 26.11 -0.77 5.15
C THR A 46 26.08 -0.05 6.49
N LYS A 47 25.23 -0.49 7.42
CA LYS A 47 25.10 0.04 8.79
C LYS A 47 24.88 -1.09 9.78
N SER A 48 25.38 -0.93 11.01
CA SER A 48 25.17 -1.95 12.04
C SER A 48 23.69 -2.11 12.42
N PRO A 49 23.24 -3.32 12.76
CA PRO A 49 21.85 -3.57 13.21
C PRO A 49 21.42 -2.67 14.35
N SER A 50 22.32 -2.40 15.31
CA SER A 50 22.06 -1.51 16.45
C SER A 50 21.85 -0.05 16.02
N ALA A 51 22.56 0.43 14.99
CA ALA A 51 22.38 1.78 14.45
C ALA A 51 21.00 1.94 13.82
N LEU A 52 20.58 0.99 12.99
CA LEU A 52 19.28 1.00 12.35
C LEU A 52 18.14 0.79 13.35
N SER A 53 18.34 -0.07 14.36
CA SER A 53 17.37 -0.23 15.44
C SER A 53 17.19 1.06 16.25
N ARG A 54 18.27 1.76 16.62
CA ARG A 54 18.18 3.07 17.29
C ARG A 54 17.52 4.12 16.39
N PHE A 55 17.83 4.13 15.10
CA PHE A 55 17.20 5.03 14.11
C PHE A 55 15.68 4.87 14.11
N LEU A 56 15.19 3.65 14.14
CA LEU A 56 13.75 3.36 14.14
C LEU A 56 13.10 3.66 15.50
N ASN A 57 13.72 3.29 16.60
CA ASN A 57 13.07 3.26 17.92
C ASN A 57 13.37 4.49 18.78
N LEU A 58 14.54 5.11 18.67
CA LEU A 58 15.03 6.09 19.64
C LEU A 58 15.33 7.47 19.04
N ASN A 59 15.89 7.53 17.82
CA ASN A 59 16.34 8.79 17.25
C ASN A 59 15.20 9.79 17.06
N ARG A 60 15.50 11.06 17.33
CA ARG A 60 14.54 12.16 17.23
C ARG A 60 14.41 12.65 15.78
N TRP A 61 13.47 12.06 15.02
CA TRP A 61 13.01 12.55 13.74
C TRP A 61 11.50 12.38 13.62
N SER A 62 10.86 13.25 12.86
CA SER A 62 9.40 13.34 12.81
C SER A 62 8.80 12.40 11.77
N THR A 63 8.21 11.29 12.22
CA THR A 63 7.43 10.39 11.34
C THR A 63 6.25 11.12 10.69
N ARG A 64 5.65 12.12 11.37
CA ARG A 64 4.57 12.95 10.83
C ARG A 64 5.04 13.79 9.65
N GLU A 65 6.22 14.39 9.75
CA GLU A 65 6.82 15.17 8.66
C GLU A 65 7.13 14.29 7.45
N VAL A 66 7.69 13.11 7.65
CA VAL A 66 7.92 12.13 6.59
C VAL A 66 6.62 11.79 5.87
N ILE A 67 5.55 11.46 6.61
CA ILE A 67 4.24 11.17 6.01
C ILE A 67 3.69 12.37 5.23
N ARG A 68 3.82 13.59 5.77
CA ARG A 68 3.35 14.82 5.12
C ARG A 68 4.11 15.08 3.84
N THR A 69 5.42 14.96 3.86
CA THR A 69 6.30 15.15 2.71
C THR A 69 6.00 14.15 1.60
N VAL A 70 5.91 12.86 1.94
CA VAL A 70 5.54 11.80 0.97
C VAL A 70 4.19 12.11 0.32
N ARG A 71 3.18 12.50 1.11
CA ARG A 71 1.84 12.82 0.58
C ARG A 71 1.84 14.05 -0.31
N ASN A 72 2.54 15.11 0.09
CA ASN A 72 2.66 16.33 -0.72
C ASN A 72 3.34 16.03 -2.05
N HIS A 73 4.40 15.25 -2.02
CA HIS A 73 5.12 14.82 -3.21
C HIS A 73 4.22 14.00 -4.15
N ILE A 74 3.45 13.04 -3.61
CA ILE A 74 2.45 12.29 -4.38
C ILE A 74 1.45 13.25 -5.04
N LEU A 75 0.90 14.18 -4.27
CA LEU A 75 -0.11 15.13 -4.78
C LEU A 75 0.45 15.98 -5.92
N GLN A 76 1.61 16.59 -5.72
CA GLN A 76 2.27 17.39 -6.75
C GLN A 76 2.51 16.59 -8.02
N THR A 77 3.09 15.38 -7.89
CA THR A 77 3.42 14.52 -9.04
C THR A 77 2.16 14.06 -9.79
N VAL A 78 1.13 13.62 -9.07
CA VAL A 78 -0.12 13.14 -9.70
C VAL A 78 -0.88 14.30 -10.35
N LEU A 79 -0.92 15.47 -9.74
CA LEU A 79 -1.63 16.64 -10.29
C LEU A 79 -0.89 17.25 -11.49
N GLN A 80 0.44 17.29 -11.49
CA GLN A 80 1.22 17.76 -12.65
C GLN A 80 0.95 16.91 -13.90
N LEU A 81 0.84 15.60 -13.74
CA LEU A 81 0.55 14.69 -14.86
C LEU A 81 -0.87 14.84 -15.38
N LEU A 82 -1.83 15.25 -14.55
CA LEU A 82 -3.20 15.55 -14.99
C LEU A 82 -3.29 16.81 -15.85
N GLY A 83 -2.46 17.81 -15.56
CA GLY A 83 -2.37 19.03 -16.39
C GLY A 83 -1.95 18.75 -17.83
N GLN A 84 -1.32 17.61 -18.09
CA GLN A 84 -0.93 17.13 -19.41
C GLN A 84 -2.07 16.35 -20.11
N CYS A 85 -3.10 15.92 -19.39
CA CYS A 85 -4.29 15.30 -19.96
C CYS A 85 -5.23 16.41 -20.44
N GLY A 86 -5.42 16.54 -21.77
CA GLY A 86 -6.18 17.60 -22.41
C GLY A 86 -7.58 17.86 -21.80
N LYS A 87 -8.20 18.99 -22.16
CA LYS A 87 -9.53 19.44 -21.72
C LYS A 87 -10.61 18.38 -22.03
N GLY A 88 -10.85 17.48 -21.08
CA GLY A 88 -11.80 16.39 -21.22
C GLY A 88 -12.51 16.04 -19.91
N ARG A 89 -13.30 14.97 -19.94
CA ARG A 89 -14.01 14.46 -18.77
C ARG A 89 -13.02 14.01 -17.68
N ARG A 90 -13.15 14.54 -16.46
CA ARG A 90 -12.29 14.17 -15.31
C ARG A 90 -12.07 12.66 -15.21
N PRO A 91 -10.83 12.19 -15.08
CA PRO A 91 -10.53 10.76 -14.97
C PRO A 91 -11.06 10.17 -13.66
N PHE A 92 -11.15 8.85 -13.60
CA PHE A 92 -11.53 8.16 -12.37
C PHE A 92 -10.34 8.01 -11.41
N LEU A 93 -10.58 8.33 -10.14
CA LEU A 93 -9.76 7.89 -9.02
C LEU A 93 -10.48 6.72 -8.34
N GLN A 94 -9.87 5.55 -8.43
CA GLN A 94 -10.31 4.39 -7.67
C GLN A 94 -9.71 4.49 -6.27
N VAL A 95 -10.57 4.53 -5.27
CA VAL A 95 -10.18 4.52 -3.85
C VAL A 95 -10.53 3.14 -3.32
N ILE A 96 -9.57 2.25 -3.33
CA ILE A 96 -9.77 0.86 -2.91
C ILE A 96 -9.50 0.77 -1.41
N ILE A 97 -10.45 0.19 -0.67
CA ILE A 97 -10.34 0.02 0.77
C ILE A 97 -10.43 -1.45 1.10
N ASP A 98 -9.47 -1.90 1.86
CA ASP A 98 -9.45 -3.29 2.31
C ASP A 98 -8.71 -3.42 3.64
N LEU A 99 -8.91 -4.56 4.31
CA LEU A 99 -8.24 -4.90 5.56
C LEU A 99 -7.19 -5.98 5.29
N THR A 100 -5.98 -5.75 5.76
CA THR A 100 -4.93 -6.76 5.73
C THR A 100 -4.38 -7.05 7.11
N THR A 101 -4.03 -8.30 7.38
CA THR A 101 -3.38 -8.72 8.61
C THR A 101 -1.88 -8.85 8.40
N LEU A 102 -1.10 -8.19 9.23
CA LEU A 102 0.32 -8.43 9.40
C LEU A 102 0.48 -9.39 10.58
N GLU A 103 0.59 -10.69 10.27
CA GLU A 103 0.62 -11.74 11.29
C GLU A 103 1.84 -11.58 12.20
N LYS A 104 1.62 -11.72 13.49
CA LYS A 104 2.64 -11.57 14.53
C LYS A 104 2.51 -12.64 15.61
N ARG A 105 3.68 -13.16 16.01
CA ARG A 105 3.84 -14.07 17.14
C ARG A 105 4.60 -13.34 18.26
N GLY A 106 4.48 -13.81 19.48
CA GLY A 106 5.12 -13.19 20.65
C GLY A 106 4.34 -12.03 21.26
N LYS A 107 4.94 -11.36 22.27
CA LYS A 107 4.36 -10.23 23.02
C LYS A 107 5.05 -8.93 22.61
N PHE A 108 4.27 -7.85 22.50
CA PHE A 108 4.73 -6.51 22.11
C PHE A 108 4.35 -5.51 23.19
N LYS A 109 5.19 -5.34 24.22
CA LYS A 109 4.88 -4.55 25.43
C LYS A 109 4.29 -3.17 25.12
N ASP A 110 4.85 -2.44 24.15
CA ASP A 110 4.46 -1.06 23.88
C ASP A 110 3.23 -0.90 22.99
N PHE A 111 2.75 -1.98 22.35
CA PHE A 111 1.61 -1.92 21.43
C PHE A 111 0.80 -3.22 21.37
N GLU A 112 0.79 -3.99 22.44
CA GLU A 112 -0.02 -5.21 22.52
C GLU A 112 -1.52 -4.93 22.35
N ASP A 113 -1.99 -3.75 22.75
CA ASP A 113 -3.35 -3.25 22.54
C ASP A 113 -3.73 -3.06 21.05
N LEU A 114 -2.75 -3.01 20.15
CA LEU A 114 -2.95 -2.97 18.70
C LEU A 114 -2.98 -4.37 18.06
N ILE A 115 -2.56 -5.39 18.79
CA ILE A 115 -2.53 -6.78 18.31
C ILE A 115 -3.88 -7.44 18.66
N SER A 116 -4.56 -7.95 17.67
CA SER A 116 -5.83 -8.63 17.85
C SER A 116 -5.94 -9.88 16.96
N VAL A 117 -7.04 -10.63 17.13
CA VAL A 117 -7.31 -11.81 16.31
C VAL A 117 -8.47 -11.52 15.36
N TYR A 118 -8.25 -11.76 14.07
CA TYR A 118 -9.27 -11.63 13.03
C TYR A 118 -9.16 -12.80 12.05
N ASN A 119 -10.27 -13.49 11.82
CA ASN A 119 -10.32 -14.69 10.96
C ASN A 119 -9.24 -15.72 11.32
N GLY A 120 -9.04 -15.99 12.60
CA GLY A 120 -8.05 -16.96 13.10
C GLY A 120 -6.58 -16.49 13.05
N LYS A 121 -6.31 -15.27 12.58
CA LYS A 121 -4.97 -14.72 12.45
C LYS A 121 -4.72 -13.65 13.52
N ARG A 122 -3.72 -13.89 14.39
CA ARG A 122 -3.25 -12.90 15.36
C ARG A 122 -2.25 -11.95 14.70
N GLY A 123 -2.41 -10.65 14.91
CA GLY A 123 -1.46 -9.68 14.36
C GLY A 123 -2.00 -8.25 14.35
N LEU A 124 -1.28 -7.40 13.63
CA LEU A 124 -1.66 -6.02 13.38
C LEU A 124 -2.59 -5.96 12.17
N HIS A 125 -3.82 -5.51 12.35
CA HIS A 125 -4.81 -5.41 11.28
C HIS A 125 -4.86 -3.98 10.73
N LEU A 126 -4.52 -3.80 9.46
CA LEU A 126 -4.50 -2.50 8.80
C LEU A 126 -5.71 -2.35 7.88
N VAL A 127 -6.54 -1.36 8.14
CA VAL A 127 -7.49 -0.84 7.14
C VAL A 127 -6.73 0.15 6.28
N VAL A 128 -6.61 -0.15 5.00
CA VAL A 128 -5.76 0.60 4.05
C VAL A 128 -6.62 1.28 3.00
N VAL A 129 -6.26 2.50 2.63
CA VAL A 129 -6.71 3.19 1.42
C VAL A 129 -5.60 3.13 0.39
N TYR A 130 -5.92 2.55 -0.75
CA TYR A 130 -5.07 2.38 -1.91
C TYR A 130 -5.67 3.12 -3.11
N LEU A 131 -4.94 4.06 -3.68
CA LEU A 131 -5.38 4.89 -4.78
C LEU A 131 -4.89 4.31 -6.11
N VAL A 132 -5.79 4.26 -7.09
CA VAL A 132 -5.47 3.84 -8.44
C VAL A 132 -6.01 4.88 -9.43
N ALA A 133 -5.11 5.49 -10.21
CA ALA A 133 -5.44 6.42 -11.27
C ALA A 133 -4.56 6.11 -12.49
N GLY A 134 -5.15 5.67 -13.61
CA GLY A 134 -4.37 5.20 -14.77
C GLY A 134 -3.35 4.12 -14.38
N ARG A 135 -2.07 4.42 -14.58
CA ARG A 135 -0.94 3.53 -14.20
C ARG A 135 -0.50 3.66 -12.73
N TRP A 136 -0.98 4.68 -12.01
CA TRP A 136 -0.58 4.98 -10.63
C TRP A 136 -1.18 3.98 -9.64
N ARG A 137 -0.36 3.52 -8.71
CA ARG A 137 -0.66 2.52 -7.68
C ARG A 137 -0.10 2.98 -6.34
N ILE A 138 -0.90 3.67 -5.53
CA ILE A 138 -0.42 4.46 -4.39
C ILE A 138 -1.04 3.98 -3.09
N PRO A 139 -0.27 3.40 -2.16
CA PRO A 139 -0.71 3.20 -0.78
C PRO A 139 -0.81 4.57 -0.09
N TRP A 140 -2.04 5.09 0.05
CA TRP A 140 -2.25 6.46 0.51
C TRP A 140 -2.23 6.62 2.01
N SER A 141 -2.94 5.74 2.71
CA SER A 141 -3.10 5.85 4.16
C SER A 141 -3.61 4.56 4.76
N PHE A 142 -3.38 4.39 6.06
CA PHE A 142 -3.92 3.27 6.81
C PHE A 142 -4.33 3.66 8.22
N ARG A 143 -5.13 2.80 8.86
CA ARG A 143 -5.43 2.80 10.29
C ARG A 143 -5.35 1.40 10.83
N VAL A 144 -4.87 1.28 12.06
CA VAL A 144 -4.88 0.02 12.79
C VAL A 144 -6.29 -0.22 13.35
N TRP A 145 -6.84 -1.39 13.07
CA TRP A 145 -8.03 -1.89 13.73
C TRP A 145 -7.64 -2.69 14.97
N ARG A 146 -8.20 -2.31 16.11
CA ARG A 146 -7.81 -2.85 17.43
C ARG A 146 -8.68 -4.03 17.89
N GLY A 147 -9.52 -4.58 17.03
CA GLY A 147 -10.40 -5.70 17.37
C GLY A 147 -11.83 -5.29 17.74
N LYS A 148 -12.57 -6.26 18.28
CA LYS A 148 -13.96 -6.08 18.72
C LYS A 148 -14.06 -4.96 19.77
N SER A 149 -15.23 -4.32 19.88
CA SER A 149 -15.48 -3.19 20.79
C SER A 149 -14.75 -1.87 20.44
N THR A 150 -14.03 -1.82 19.30
CA THR A 150 -13.46 -0.60 18.72
C THR A 150 -14.17 -0.25 17.41
N PRO A 151 -13.96 0.95 16.84
CA PRO A 151 -14.55 1.29 15.55
C PRO A 151 -14.28 0.23 14.51
N SER A 152 -15.33 -0.24 13.83
CA SER A 152 -15.25 -1.29 12.83
C SER A 152 -14.33 -0.93 11.66
N PRO A 153 -13.83 -1.93 10.89
CA PRO A 153 -13.06 -1.65 9.67
C PRO A 153 -13.79 -0.70 8.71
N ALA A 154 -15.12 -0.82 8.57
CA ALA A 154 -15.93 0.05 7.74
C ALA A 154 -15.94 1.50 8.25
N GLN A 155 -16.07 1.71 9.57
CA GLN A 155 -15.98 3.04 10.19
C GLN A 155 -14.58 3.65 10.04
N LEU A 156 -13.52 2.84 10.21
CA LEU A 156 -12.15 3.29 9.98
C LEU A 156 -11.91 3.65 8.50
N GLY A 157 -12.42 2.83 7.56
CA GLY A 157 -12.38 3.10 6.13
C GLY A 157 -13.08 4.41 5.79
N LEU A 158 -14.27 4.64 6.33
CA LEU A 158 -15.00 5.90 6.13
C LEU A 158 -14.23 7.12 6.68
N LYS A 159 -13.58 6.98 7.86
CA LYS A 159 -12.73 8.04 8.42
C LYS A 159 -11.52 8.34 7.51
N LEU A 160 -10.97 7.34 6.83
CA LEU A 160 -9.88 7.52 5.86
C LEU A 160 -10.38 8.21 4.59
N VAL A 161 -11.54 7.82 4.05
CA VAL A 161 -12.16 8.44 2.87
C VAL A 161 -12.47 9.92 3.11
N LYS A 162 -13.00 10.27 4.29
CA LYS A 162 -13.27 11.67 4.68
C LYS A 162 -12.02 12.56 4.69
N ARG A 163 -10.83 11.97 4.78
CA ARG A 163 -9.55 12.66 4.81
C ARG A 163 -8.82 12.70 3.47
N LEU A 164 -9.49 12.29 2.39
CA LEU A 164 -8.94 12.48 1.04
C LEU A 164 -8.78 13.99 0.76
N PRO A 165 -7.66 14.42 0.21
CA PRO A 165 -7.44 15.82 -0.13
C PRO A 165 -8.46 16.34 -1.14
N LYS A 166 -8.93 17.57 -0.93
CA LYS A 166 -9.82 18.25 -1.87
C LYS A 166 -9.19 18.33 -3.27
N SER A 167 -7.89 18.62 -3.34
CA SER A 167 -7.13 18.67 -4.59
C SER A 167 -7.27 17.41 -5.44
N LEU A 168 -7.32 16.21 -4.84
CA LEU A 168 -7.62 14.97 -5.57
C LEU A 168 -9.10 14.86 -5.96
N THR A 169 -10.00 15.14 -5.02
CA THR A 169 -11.44 14.93 -5.22
C THR A 169 -12.07 15.94 -6.19
N GLU A 170 -11.44 17.09 -6.38
CA GLU A 170 -11.85 18.11 -7.37
C GLU A 170 -11.37 17.78 -8.78
N HIS A 171 -10.21 17.17 -8.93
CA HIS A 171 -9.65 16.83 -10.24
C HIS A 171 -10.08 15.45 -10.76
N PHE A 172 -10.54 14.57 -9.89
CA PHE A 172 -10.96 13.22 -10.25
C PHE A 172 -12.44 12.95 -9.95
N ARG A 173 -13.01 12.01 -10.69
CA ARG A 173 -14.26 11.36 -10.30
C ARG A 173 -13.96 10.20 -9.38
N VAL A 174 -14.29 10.34 -8.09
CA VAL A 174 -13.98 9.34 -7.07
C VAL A 174 -14.94 8.16 -7.15
N MET A 175 -14.39 6.93 -7.20
CA MET A 175 -15.10 5.67 -7.07
C MET A 175 -14.49 4.87 -5.92
N ILE A 176 -15.27 4.64 -4.87
CA ILE A 176 -14.85 3.82 -3.74
C ILE A 176 -15.07 2.34 -4.10
N LEU A 177 -14.05 1.52 -3.92
CA LEU A 177 -14.12 0.07 -4.12
C LEU A 177 -13.77 -0.63 -2.80
N ALA A 178 -14.62 -1.54 -2.34
CA ALA A 178 -14.37 -2.24 -1.09
C ALA A 178 -14.98 -3.65 -1.08
N ASP A 179 -14.58 -4.48 -0.13
CA ASP A 179 -15.12 -5.81 0.04
C ASP A 179 -16.46 -5.81 0.82
N THR A 180 -16.98 -7.00 1.13
CA THR A 180 -18.25 -7.18 1.83
C THR A 180 -18.24 -6.61 3.25
N ALA A 181 -17.08 -6.56 3.92
CA ALA A 181 -16.95 -5.99 5.27
C ALA A 181 -17.27 -4.49 5.31
N PHE A 182 -17.17 -3.79 4.17
CA PHE A 182 -17.49 -2.38 4.01
C PHE A 182 -18.89 -2.13 3.42
N GLY A 183 -19.68 -3.17 3.17
CA GLY A 183 -21.06 -3.06 2.64
C GLY A 183 -22.11 -2.63 3.67
N SER A 184 -21.73 -2.02 4.80
CA SER A 184 -22.65 -1.57 5.84
C SER A 184 -23.45 -0.33 5.44
N VAL A 185 -24.65 -0.16 6.04
CA VAL A 185 -25.50 1.00 5.82
C VAL A 185 -24.76 2.30 6.13
N GLU A 186 -24.10 2.35 7.30
CA GLU A 186 -23.35 3.51 7.76
C GLU A 186 -22.26 3.92 6.75
N PHE A 187 -21.49 2.94 6.24
CA PHE A 187 -20.44 3.20 5.28
C PHE A 187 -21.00 3.76 3.97
N LEU A 188 -22.01 3.11 3.40
CA LEU A 188 -22.63 3.51 2.13
C LEU A 188 -23.28 4.90 2.23
N HIS A 189 -23.98 5.19 3.33
CA HIS A 189 -24.52 6.53 3.59
C HIS A 189 -23.40 7.57 3.74
N GLY A 190 -22.33 7.22 4.48
CA GLY A 190 -21.20 8.11 4.68
C GLY A 190 -20.51 8.47 3.37
N VAL A 191 -20.28 7.49 2.49
CA VAL A 191 -19.71 7.71 1.15
C VAL A 191 -20.62 8.60 0.29
N ARG A 192 -21.94 8.38 0.33
CA ARG A 192 -22.91 9.20 -0.43
C ARG A 192 -23.00 10.64 0.10
N LYS A 193 -22.90 10.86 1.42
CA LYS A 193 -22.80 12.21 2.01
C LYS A 193 -21.60 13.00 1.50
N LEU A 194 -20.49 12.30 1.18
CA LEU A 194 -19.30 12.90 0.57
C LEU A 194 -19.46 13.13 -0.96
N LYS A 195 -20.66 12.89 -1.53
CA LYS A 195 -20.94 12.96 -2.96
C LYS A 195 -20.14 11.97 -3.82
N PHE A 196 -19.57 10.91 -3.20
CA PHE A 196 -18.89 9.84 -3.90
C PHE A 196 -19.84 8.66 -4.19
N HIS A 197 -19.41 7.78 -5.10
CA HIS A 197 -20.07 6.52 -5.38
C HIS A 197 -19.21 5.36 -4.86
N ALA A 198 -19.89 4.27 -4.48
CA ALA A 198 -19.23 3.06 -4.03
C ALA A 198 -19.65 1.85 -4.85
N VAL A 199 -18.70 0.95 -5.04
CA VAL A 199 -18.91 -0.43 -5.46
C VAL A 199 -18.35 -1.32 -4.35
N THR A 200 -19.22 -2.11 -3.70
CA THR A 200 -18.81 -2.98 -2.61
C THR A 200 -19.37 -4.38 -2.77
N GLY A 201 -18.68 -5.36 -2.21
CA GLY A 201 -19.30 -6.64 -1.91
C GLY A 201 -20.49 -6.46 -0.97
N ILE A 202 -21.43 -7.39 -0.97
CA ILE A 202 -22.57 -7.37 -0.06
C ILE A 202 -22.98 -8.80 0.29
N ALA A 203 -23.47 -8.99 1.52
CA ALA A 203 -23.91 -10.28 2.01
C ALA A 203 -25.15 -10.79 1.24
N ILE A 204 -25.15 -12.08 0.97
CA ILE A 204 -26.18 -12.76 0.15
C ILE A 204 -27.59 -12.74 0.81
N ASP A 205 -27.63 -12.65 2.13
CA ASP A 205 -28.83 -12.60 2.98
C ASP A 205 -29.34 -11.19 3.24
N ARG A 206 -28.74 -10.17 2.63
CA ARG A 206 -29.16 -8.78 2.80
C ARG A 206 -30.62 -8.59 2.37
N LYS A 207 -31.44 -7.99 3.27
CA LYS A 207 -32.88 -7.79 3.07
C LYS A 207 -33.17 -6.61 2.13
N LEU A 208 -34.14 -6.83 1.24
CA LEU A 208 -34.76 -5.79 0.41
C LEU A 208 -35.97 -5.19 1.15
N LEU A 209 -36.42 -3.99 0.72
CA LEU A 209 -37.60 -3.35 1.29
C LEU A 209 -38.90 -4.13 1.04
N ASP A 210 -38.95 -4.98 0.01
CA ASP A 210 -40.09 -5.84 -0.30
C ASP A 210 -40.09 -7.16 0.49
N GLY A 211 -39.22 -7.32 1.51
CA GLY A 211 -39.12 -8.49 2.37
C GLY A 211 -38.22 -9.62 1.82
N ARG A 212 -37.92 -9.63 0.54
CA ARG A 212 -37.02 -10.62 -0.05
C ARG A 212 -35.56 -10.41 0.42
N VAL A 213 -34.71 -11.38 0.11
CA VAL A 213 -33.25 -11.25 0.31
C VAL A 213 -32.52 -11.31 -1.03
N LEU A 214 -31.29 -10.81 -1.10
CA LEU A 214 -30.52 -10.71 -2.35
C LEU A 214 -30.36 -12.04 -3.07
N ARG A 215 -30.27 -13.18 -2.36
CA ARG A 215 -30.15 -14.51 -2.97
C ARG A 215 -31.30 -14.84 -3.92
N HIS A 216 -32.49 -14.28 -3.73
CA HIS A 216 -33.68 -14.50 -4.53
C HIS A 216 -33.76 -13.62 -5.77
N LEU A 217 -32.74 -12.83 -6.05
CA LEU A 217 -32.67 -12.04 -7.27
C LEU A 217 -32.25 -12.91 -8.46
N HIS A 218 -33.01 -12.83 -9.55
CA HIS A 218 -32.77 -13.57 -10.80
C HIS A 218 -32.22 -12.70 -11.93
N LYS A 219 -32.48 -11.39 -11.91
CA LYS A 219 -32.01 -10.45 -12.93
C LYS A 219 -30.79 -9.68 -12.46
N GLN A 220 -29.70 -9.72 -13.21
CA GLN A 220 -28.49 -8.93 -12.93
C GLN A 220 -28.61 -7.50 -13.41
N GLY A 221 -27.99 -6.56 -12.68
CA GLY A 221 -27.98 -5.14 -13.04
C GLY A 221 -29.29 -4.41 -12.73
N GLN A 222 -30.20 -5.04 -11.99
CA GLN A 222 -31.42 -4.37 -11.55
C GLN A 222 -31.15 -3.44 -10.39
N GLN A 223 -31.94 -2.37 -10.31
CA GLN A 223 -31.97 -1.48 -9.17
C GLN A 223 -32.89 -2.04 -8.09
N VAL A 224 -32.40 -2.06 -6.87
CA VAL A 224 -33.15 -2.53 -5.71
C VAL A 224 -33.04 -1.55 -4.55
N ARG A 225 -34.00 -1.56 -3.66
CA ARG A 225 -33.95 -0.84 -2.38
C ARG A 225 -33.64 -1.81 -1.26
N LEU A 226 -32.57 -1.55 -0.54
CA LEU A 226 -32.13 -2.37 0.60
C LEU A 226 -32.63 -1.75 1.91
N VAL A 227 -32.98 -2.61 2.85
CA VAL A 227 -33.36 -2.17 4.22
C VAL A 227 -32.23 -1.31 4.81
N GLY A 228 -32.61 -0.13 5.33
CA GLY A 228 -31.69 0.85 5.92
C GLY A 228 -31.04 1.81 4.92
N LEU A 229 -31.11 1.60 3.60
CA LEU A 229 -30.60 2.56 2.61
C LEU A 229 -31.70 3.50 2.11
N LYS A 230 -31.42 4.81 2.11
CA LYS A 230 -32.36 5.85 1.62
C LYS A 230 -32.31 6.05 0.09
N PHE A 231 -31.47 5.31 -0.62
CA PHE A 231 -31.29 5.39 -2.06
C PHE A 231 -31.24 3.98 -2.69
N PRO A 232 -31.65 3.85 -3.95
CA PRO A 232 -31.56 2.58 -4.66
C PRO A 232 -30.10 2.23 -4.98
N VAL A 233 -29.81 0.94 -5.11
CA VAL A 233 -28.51 0.42 -5.52
C VAL A 233 -28.67 -0.53 -6.70
N THR A 234 -27.70 -0.57 -7.59
CA THR A 234 -27.62 -1.58 -8.66
C THR A 234 -26.90 -2.80 -8.13
N VAL A 235 -27.45 -3.99 -8.35
CA VAL A 235 -26.88 -5.24 -7.84
C VAL A 235 -26.57 -6.18 -9.00
N CYS A 236 -25.44 -6.85 -8.93
CA CYS A 236 -25.11 -8.01 -9.75
C CYS A 236 -24.36 -9.06 -8.92
N TRP A 237 -24.06 -10.19 -9.54
CA TRP A 237 -23.25 -11.25 -8.91
C TRP A 237 -22.33 -11.89 -9.93
N TYR A 238 -21.34 -12.60 -9.41
CA TYR A 238 -20.42 -13.47 -10.14
C TYR A 238 -20.18 -14.74 -9.32
N TYR A 239 -19.67 -15.75 -9.97
CA TYR A 239 -19.30 -17.00 -9.33
C TYR A 239 -17.79 -17.07 -9.16
N LEU A 240 -17.34 -17.38 -7.96
CA LEU A 240 -15.94 -17.71 -7.66
C LEU A 240 -15.82 -19.23 -7.52
N LYS A 241 -14.83 -19.80 -8.18
CA LYS A 241 -14.45 -21.19 -8.00
C LYS A 241 -13.63 -21.30 -6.72
N ARG A 242 -14.12 -22.05 -5.74
CA ARG A 242 -13.38 -22.41 -4.52
C ARG A 242 -12.59 -23.69 -4.71
N ASP A 243 -11.72 -23.98 -3.74
CA ASP A 243 -11.07 -25.27 -3.63
C ASP A 243 -12.12 -26.39 -3.71
N LYS A 244 -11.80 -27.48 -4.40
CA LYS A 244 -12.71 -28.60 -4.74
C LYS A 244 -13.80 -28.25 -5.79
N GLY A 245 -13.61 -27.20 -6.59
CA GLY A 245 -14.48 -26.90 -7.74
C GLY A 245 -15.84 -26.30 -7.41
N LYS A 246 -16.19 -26.12 -6.14
CA LYS A 246 -17.48 -25.53 -5.73
C LYS A 246 -17.57 -24.07 -6.13
N LEU A 247 -18.66 -23.70 -6.82
CA LEU A 247 -18.95 -22.32 -7.22
C LEU A 247 -19.65 -21.58 -6.09
N GLU A 248 -19.07 -20.46 -5.66
CA GLU A 248 -19.65 -19.56 -4.67
C GLU A 248 -20.18 -18.31 -5.34
N LYS A 249 -21.49 -18.04 -5.16
CA LYS A 249 -22.16 -16.84 -5.67
C LYS A 249 -21.81 -15.63 -4.79
N ARG A 250 -21.18 -14.60 -5.37
CA ARG A 250 -20.79 -13.36 -4.68
C ARG A 250 -21.56 -12.18 -5.24
N PHE A 251 -22.20 -11.43 -4.36
CA PHE A 251 -22.96 -10.25 -4.73
C PHE A 251 -22.10 -8.98 -4.62
N VAL A 252 -22.32 -8.08 -5.57
CA VAL A 252 -21.69 -6.75 -5.63
C VAL A 252 -22.79 -5.72 -5.88
N LEU A 253 -22.73 -4.62 -5.16
CA LEU A 253 -23.63 -3.48 -5.38
C LEU A 253 -22.86 -2.24 -5.85
N SER A 254 -23.60 -1.34 -6.51
CA SER A 254 -23.16 0.01 -6.82
C SER A 254 -24.18 1.02 -6.32
N THR A 255 -23.72 2.08 -5.66
CA THR A 255 -24.56 3.25 -5.33
C THR A 255 -24.81 4.19 -6.52
N ARG A 256 -24.24 3.87 -7.68
CA ARG A 256 -24.46 4.54 -8.95
C ARG A 256 -25.23 3.61 -9.87
N PRO A 257 -26.25 4.10 -10.61
CA PRO A 257 -26.91 3.29 -11.65
C PRO A 257 -25.91 3.01 -12.78
N ILE A 258 -25.57 1.74 -12.96
CA ILE A 258 -24.63 1.27 -14.01
C ILE A 258 -25.07 -0.10 -14.52
N LYS A 259 -24.67 -0.46 -15.74
CA LYS A 259 -24.93 -1.78 -16.33
C LYS A 259 -24.24 -2.89 -15.54
N ALA A 260 -24.80 -4.10 -15.53
CA ALA A 260 -24.24 -5.25 -14.83
C ALA A 260 -22.79 -5.57 -15.24
N SER A 261 -22.46 -5.47 -16.53
CA SER A 261 -21.08 -5.66 -17.03
C SER A 261 -20.10 -4.67 -16.43
N THR A 262 -20.48 -3.38 -16.37
CA THR A 262 -19.71 -2.30 -15.77
C THR A 262 -19.53 -2.52 -14.26
N LEU A 263 -20.59 -2.98 -13.56
CA LEU A 263 -20.53 -3.26 -12.14
C LEU A 263 -19.57 -4.42 -11.84
N LYS A 264 -19.61 -5.50 -12.62
CA LYS A 264 -18.67 -6.62 -12.53
C LYS A 264 -17.23 -6.18 -12.80
N TRP A 265 -17.04 -5.31 -13.79
CA TRP A 265 -15.72 -4.77 -14.11
C TRP A 265 -15.13 -3.96 -12.93
N TRP A 266 -15.94 -3.10 -12.27
CA TRP A 266 -15.51 -2.39 -11.06
C TRP A 266 -15.22 -3.35 -9.91
N GLY A 267 -16.06 -4.35 -9.70
CA GLY A 267 -15.86 -5.38 -8.68
C GLY A 267 -14.52 -6.11 -8.83
N LYS A 268 -14.15 -6.49 -10.06
CA LYS A 268 -12.84 -7.09 -10.35
C LYS A 268 -11.67 -6.15 -10.07
N ARG A 269 -11.81 -4.85 -10.29
CA ARG A 269 -10.72 -3.89 -10.05
C ARG A 269 -10.37 -3.71 -8.58
N ARG A 270 -11.25 -4.02 -7.66
CA ARG A 270 -10.93 -4.07 -6.23
C ARG A 270 -9.74 -4.99 -5.92
N TRP A 271 -9.60 -6.10 -6.64
CA TRP A 271 -8.54 -7.09 -6.42
C TRP A 271 -7.12 -6.55 -6.61
N GLN A 272 -6.96 -5.38 -7.19
CA GLN A 272 -5.66 -4.72 -7.33
C GLN A 272 -4.98 -4.47 -5.98
N ILE A 273 -5.74 -4.22 -4.91
CA ILE A 273 -5.18 -4.04 -3.57
C ILE A 273 -4.62 -5.36 -3.00
N GLU A 274 -5.20 -6.52 -3.36
CA GLU A 274 -4.71 -7.82 -2.90
C GLU A 274 -3.34 -8.13 -3.53
N GLY A 275 -3.18 -7.86 -4.82
CA GLY A 275 -1.88 -7.93 -5.50
C GLY A 275 -0.85 -7.00 -4.86
N TRP A 276 -1.26 -5.75 -4.55
CA TRP A 276 -0.39 -4.82 -3.84
C TRP A 276 -0.04 -5.32 -2.43
N PHE A 277 -0.99 -5.83 -1.63
CA PHE A 277 -0.68 -6.41 -0.31
C PHE A 277 0.36 -7.52 -0.41
N LYS A 278 0.26 -8.37 -1.42
CA LYS A 278 1.24 -9.43 -1.68
C LYS A 278 2.62 -8.84 -1.94
N THR A 279 2.71 -7.85 -2.84
CA THR A 279 3.95 -7.15 -3.14
C THR A 279 4.53 -6.43 -1.91
N ALA A 280 3.73 -5.65 -1.19
CA ALA A 280 4.19 -4.91 -0.02
C ALA A 280 4.72 -5.84 1.09
N LYS A 281 4.05 -6.97 1.31
CA LYS A 281 4.49 -7.96 2.30
C LYS A 281 5.75 -8.71 1.85
N HIS A 282 5.71 -9.32 0.66
CA HIS A 282 6.74 -10.27 0.25
C HIS A 282 7.95 -9.63 -0.42
N ARG A 283 7.79 -8.46 -1.06
CA ARG A 283 8.92 -7.77 -1.69
C ARG A 283 9.48 -6.65 -0.83
N PHE A 284 8.61 -5.89 -0.14
CA PHE A 284 9.01 -4.73 0.65
C PHE A 284 8.90 -4.95 2.16
N GLY A 285 8.75 -6.18 2.63
CA GLY A 285 8.83 -6.55 4.03
C GLY A 285 7.87 -5.85 4.99
N LEU A 286 6.69 -5.37 4.50
CA LEU A 286 5.72 -4.62 5.30
C LEU A 286 5.35 -5.35 6.62
N HIS A 287 5.32 -6.68 6.61
CA HIS A 287 4.97 -7.51 7.76
C HIS A 287 6.17 -7.94 8.60
N ARG A 288 7.42 -7.61 8.19
CA ARG A 288 8.66 -8.12 8.82
C ARG A 288 9.18 -7.27 9.98
N PHE A 289 8.42 -6.27 10.45
CA PHE A 289 8.88 -5.45 11.58
C PHE A 289 9.13 -6.31 12.85
N GLY A 290 10.28 -6.08 13.47
CA GLY A 290 10.69 -6.68 14.74
C GLY A 290 10.86 -5.66 15.87
N GLN A 291 10.46 -4.38 15.64
CA GLN A 291 10.61 -3.30 16.59
C GLN A 291 9.72 -3.51 17.80
N GLY A 292 10.29 -3.32 19.00
CA GLY A 292 9.56 -3.43 20.27
C GLY A 292 8.70 -2.20 20.59
N THR A 293 9.04 -1.02 20.02
CA THR A 293 8.33 0.23 20.31
C THR A 293 7.24 0.53 19.29
N LEU A 294 6.18 1.19 19.76
CA LEU A 294 5.11 1.70 18.88
C LEU A 294 5.65 2.63 17.80
N LEU A 295 6.59 3.51 18.17
CA LEU A 295 7.23 4.43 17.24
C LEU A 295 7.99 3.69 16.15
N GLY A 296 8.83 2.71 16.53
CA GLY A 296 9.61 1.90 15.60
C GLY A 296 8.75 1.11 14.64
N MET A 297 7.65 0.54 15.13
CA MET A 297 6.68 -0.17 14.30
C MET A 297 6.06 0.76 13.24
N TYR A 298 5.58 1.96 13.62
CA TYR A 298 5.03 2.91 12.66
C TYR A 298 6.07 3.40 11.65
N ARG A 299 7.30 3.68 12.09
CA ARG A 299 8.41 4.07 11.22
C ARG A 299 8.74 3.00 10.20
N TRP A 300 8.78 1.73 10.65
CA TRP A 300 8.95 0.60 9.75
C TRP A 300 7.90 0.56 8.64
N LEU A 301 6.62 0.61 9.02
CA LEU A 301 5.52 0.60 8.05
C LEU A 301 5.63 1.74 7.04
N ILE A 302 5.93 2.95 7.50
CA ILE A 302 6.04 4.12 6.63
C ILE A 302 7.24 4.00 5.67
N LEU A 303 8.41 3.54 6.15
CA LEU A 303 9.60 3.39 5.30
C LEU A 303 9.41 2.26 4.28
N SER A 304 8.80 1.14 4.66
CA SER A 304 8.42 0.08 3.72
C SER A 304 7.49 0.58 2.61
N LEU A 305 6.46 1.36 2.96
CA LEU A 305 5.56 1.97 1.98
C LEU A 305 6.24 3.02 1.11
N THR A 306 7.20 3.76 1.67
CA THR A 306 8.01 4.74 0.91
C THR A 306 8.94 4.04 -0.08
N ALA A 307 9.58 2.95 0.32
CA ALA A 307 10.42 2.14 -0.58
C ALA A 307 9.61 1.55 -1.74
N TYR A 308 8.40 1.01 -1.46
CA TYR A 308 7.46 0.61 -2.52
C TYR A 308 7.17 1.77 -3.48
N LEU A 309 6.93 2.96 -2.96
CA LEU A 309 6.60 4.13 -3.76
C LEU A 309 7.77 4.54 -4.65
N ILE A 310 8.99 4.53 -4.13
CA ILE A 310 10.22 4.80 -4.88
C ILE A 310 10.37 3.80 -6.04
N ALA A 311 10.23 2.49 -5.77
CA ALA A 311 10.26 1.46 -6.80
C ALA A 311 9.14 1.63 -7.83
N HIS A 312 7.93 2.04 -7.39
CA HIS A 312 6.81 2.29 -8.28
C HIS A 312 7.05 3.49 -9.22
N TRP A 313 7.64 4.59 -8.74
CA TRP A 313 8.01 5.71 -9.60
C TRP A 313 9.11 5.33 -10.58
N THR A 314 10.09 4.55 -10.14
CA THR A 314 11.12 4.01 -11.04
C THR A 314 10.49 3.16 -12.13
N TYR A 315 9.58 2.24 -11.76
CA TYR A 315 8.80 1.45 -12.71
C TYR A 315 8.03 2.31 -13.73
N LEU A 316 7.41 3.40 -13.28
CA LEU A 316 6.68 4.32 -14.17
C LEU A 316 7.61 5.15 -15.08
N GLY A 317 8.85 5.36 -14.67
CA GLY A 317 9.86 6.14 -15.38
C GLY A 317 10.60 5.36 -16.47
N ILE A 318 10.63 4.06 -16.33
CA ILE A 318 11.30 3.15 -17.27
C ILE A 318 10.22 2.36 -18.01
N GLN A 319 10.41 2.10 -19.29
CA GLN A 319 9.50 1.28 -20.08
C GLN A 319 9.71 -0.20 -19.76
N PHE A 320 9.17 -0.65 -18.63
CA PHE A 320 9.16 -2.06 -18.30
C PHE A 320 8.03 -2.79 -19.03
N PRO A 321 8.23 -4.07 -19.37
CA PRO A 321 7.14 -4.91 -19.84
C PRO A 321 6.04 -5.05 -18.79
N SER A 322 4.83 -5.31 -19.22
CA SER A 322 3.71 -5.61 -18.34
C SER A 322 3.57 -7.13 -18.21
N PRO A 323 3.37 -7.69 -17.01
CA PRO A 323 3.18 -7.06 -15.70
C PRO A 323 4.50 -6.54 -15.09
N PRO A 324 4.44 -5.62 -14.10
CA PRO A 324 5.64 -5.08 -13.48
C PRO A 324 6.44 -6.14 -12.74
N ASP A 325 7.72 -6.22 -13.05
CA ASP A 325 8.70 -6.92 -12.20
C ASP A 325 9.16 -5.98 -11.08
N TRP A 326 8.60 -6.20 -9.90
CA TRP A 326 8.92 -5.38 -8.72
C TRP A 326 10.34 -5.61 -8.19
N GLY A 327 10.94 -6.78 -8.46
CA GLY A 327 12.33 -7.06 -8.15
C GLY A 327 13.24 -6.16 -8.99
N HIS A 328 13.06 -6.18 -10.31
CA HIS A 328 13.81 -5.36 -11.24
C HIS A 328 13.60 -3.85 -10.99
N ALA A 329 12.35 -3.41 -10.76
CA ALA A 329 12.07 -2.01 -10.45
C ALA A 329 12.75 -1.53 -9.16
N ALA A 330 12.80 -2.36 -8.13
CA ALA A 330 13.47 -2.04 -6.88
C ALA A 330 14.99 -2.03 -7.03
N GLN A 331 15.57 -2.97 -7.78
CA GLN A 331 16.98 -3.00 -8.07
C GLN A 331 17.42 -1.77 -8.88
N THR A 332 16.67 -1.42 -9.93
CA THR A 332 16.94 -0.20 -10.71
C THR A 332 16.80 1.07 -9.84
N ALA A 333 15.83 1.10 -8.89
CA ALA A 333 15.73 2.21 -7.95
C ALA A 333 16.94 2.29 -7.03
N LEU A 334 17.43 1.17 -6.52
CA LEU A 334 18.63 1.10 -5.69
C LEU A 334 19.86 1.64 -6.45
N GLU A 335 20.09 1.14 -7.66
CA GLU A 335 21.23 1.53 -8.49
C GLU A 335 21.19 3.02 -8.89
N SER A 336 20.01 3.53 -9.26
CA SER A 336 19.86 4.89 -9.76
C SER A 336 19.79 5.97 -8.67
N ILE A 337 19.34 5.63 -7.46
CA ILE A 337 19.08 6.59 -6.39
C ILE A 337 20.09 6.49 -5.26
N PHE A 338 20.64 5.31 -5.02
CA PHE A 338 21.56 5.03 -3.92
C PHE A 338 22.90 4.44 -4.44
N PRO A 339 23.60 5.07 -5.42
CA PRO A 339 24.80 4.49 -6.01
C PRO A 339 25.91 4.22 -4.99
N GLN A 340 26.00 5.05 -3.91
CA GLN A 340 26.99 4.81 -2.86
C GLN A 340 26.72 3.50 -2.08
N ILE A 341 25.46 3.14 -1.88
CA ILE A 341 25.10 1.84 -1.26
C ILE A 341 25.53 0.72 -2.20
N VAL A 342 25.23 0.81 -3.49
CA VAL A 342 25.60 -0.20 -4.49
C VAL A 342 27.12 -0.40 -4.54
N VAL A 343 27.89 0.70 -4.58
CA VAL A 343 29.35 0.63 -4.54
C VAL A 343 29.84 -0.01 -3.23
N SER A 344 29.27 0.36 -2.10
CA SER A 344 29.64 -0.24 -0.79
C SER A 344 29.38 -1.75 -0.77
N LEU A 345 28.24 -2.20 -1.29
CA LEU A 345 27.88 -3.62 -1.38
C LEU A 345 28.85 -4.37 -2.31
N LEU A 346 29.19 -3.77 -3.46
CA LEU A 346 30.16 -4.34 -4.40
C LEU A 346 31.54 -4.51 -3.75
N LEU A 347 32.01 -3.50 -3.03
CA LEU A 347 33.31 -3.56 -2.33
C LEU A 347 33.33 -4.67 -1.29
N LEU A 348 32.29 -4.80 -0.48
CA LEU A 348 32.16 -5.88 0.50
C LEU A 348 32.15 -7.27 -0.15
N GLU A 349 31.47 -7.42 -1.29
CA GLU A 349 31.44 -8.68 -2.02
C GLU A 349 32.84 -9.01 -2.60
N ILE A 350 33.54 -8.02 -3.14
CA ILE A 350 34.93 -8.20 -3.61
C ILE A 350 35.82 -8.62 -2.44
N GLU A 351 35.78 -7.94 -1.29
CA GLU A 351 36.53 -8.30 -0.09
C GLU A 351 36.28 -9.76 0.33
N ARG A 352 35.03 -10.22 0.28
CA ARG A 352 34.66 -11.61 0.57
C ARG A 352 35.25 -12.60 -0.41
N LEU A 353 35.42 -12.21 -1.68
CA LEU A 353 35.92 -13.06 -2.76
C LEU A 353 37.46 -13.08 -2.87
N ILE A 354 38.18 -12.12 -2.27
CA ILE A 354 39.66 -12.06 -2.32
C ILE A 354 40.35 -13.38 -1.92
N PRO A 355 39.96 -14.05 -0.78
CA PRO A 355 40.58 -15.33 -0.42
C PRO A 355 40.39 -16.42 -1.49
N ILE A 356 39.23 -16.47 -2.13
CA ILE A 356 38.90 -17.43 -3.19
C ILE A 356 39.73 -17.11 -4.45
N ALA A 357 39.77 -15.83 -4.83
CA ALA A 357 40.58 -15.41 -5.99
C ALA A 357 42.06 -15.78 -5.82
N ARG A 358 42.63 -15.54 -4.62
CA ARG A 358 44.00 -15.90 -4.30
C ARG A 358 44.24 -17.40 -4.35
N SER A 359 43.33 -18.23 -3.90
CA SER A 359 43.45 -19.68 -4.02
C SER A 359 43.42 -20.17 -5.49
N CYS A 360 42.86 -19.37 -6.39
CA CYS A 360 42.84 -19.61 -7.83
C CYS A 360 44.01 -18.90 -8.57
N GLY A 361 44.96 -18.28 -7.85
CA GLY A 361 46.11 -17.61 -8.45
C GLY A 361 45.84 -16.18 -8.94
N PHE A 362 44.72 -15.58 -8.57
CA PHE A 362 44.38 -14.19 -8.92
C PHE A 362 44.55 -13.25 -7.74
N ASP A 363 45.06 -12.04 -7.99
CA ASP A 363 45.09 -10.96 -7.01
C ASP A 363 44.18 -9.82 -7.46
N ILE A 364 43.33 -9.30 -6.56
CA ILE A 364 42.35 -8.24 -6.86
C ILE A 364 42.82 -6.96 -6.17
N HIS A 365 43.07 -5.92 -6.95
CA HIS A 365 43.45 -4.59 -6.47
C HIS A 365 42.34 -3.58 -6.76
N ILE A 366 41.95 -2.81 -5.76
CA ILE A 366 40.96 -1.73 -5.89
C ILE A 366 41.67 -0.40 -5.61
N SER A 367 41.65 0.51 -6.58
CA SER A 367 42.18 1.87 -6.42
C SER A 367 41.05 2.91 -6.54
N ARG A 368 41.14 3.97 -5.76
CA ARG A 368 40.26 5.14 -5.94
C ARG A 368 40.78 5.97 -7.13
N CYS A 369 39.88 6.31 -8.06
CA CYS A 369 40.20 7.32 -9.05
C CYS A 369 40.48 8.66 -8.36
N LYS A 370 41.57 9.31 -8.68
CA LYS A 370 41.79 10.72 -8.37
C LYS A 370 40.79 11.52 -9.20
N MET A 371 39.76 12.12 -8.52
CA MET A 371 38.90 13.11 -9.15
C MET A 371 39.57 14.46 -9.12
#